data_eb01f652e5ccc95bdc51e190589d2628
#
_entry.id   eb01f652e5ccc95bdc51e190589d2628
#
_cell.length_a   1.000
_cell.length_b   1.000
_cell.length_c   1.000
_cell.angle_alpha   90.00
_cell.angle_beta   90.00
_cell.angle_gamma   90.00
#
_symmetry.space_group_name_H-M   'P 1'
#
loop_
_entity.id
_entity.type
_entity.pdbx_description
1 polymer ?
#
loop_
_entity_poly.entity_id
_entity_poly.type
_entity_poly.pdbx_seq_one_letter_code
_entity_poly.pdbx_strand_id
1 'polypeptide(L)'
;MVIAGLTPREAVRAVEARLSAAGCPDADYDARELFRVAAGRDARLSDQVLTTEEAEKLEALCTRREQREPLQYLCGIWSFLDFD
;
A
#
# COMPACT_ATOMS: atom_id res chain seq x y z
N MET A 1 -2.89 12.79 2.66
CA MET A 1 -3.33 12.25 1.35
C MET A 1 -4.53 11.35 1.57
N VAL A 2 -5.53 11.50 0.74
CA VAL A 2 -6.75 10.67 0.83
C VAL A 2 -6.68 9.58 -0.22
N ILE A 3 -6.69 8.34 0.21
CA ILE A 3 -6.63 7.17 -0.67
C ILE A 3 -8.03 6.57 -0.88
N ALA A 4 -8.94 6.79 0.06
CA ALA A 4 -10.29 6.27 -0.03
C ALA A 4 -11.01 6.80 -1.27
N GLY A 5 -11.70 5.92 -1.97
CA GLY A 5 -12.42 6.28 -3.19
C GLY A 5 -11.58 6.28 -4.45
N LEU A 6 -10.27 6.02 -4.34
CA LEU A 6 -9.41 5.88 -5.51
C LEU A 6 -9.52 4.47 -6.10
N THR A 7 -9.28 4.37 -7.41
CA THR A 7 -9.14 3.06 -8.02
C THR A 7 -7.82 2.43 -7.56
N PRO A 8 -7.66 1.10 -7.67
CA PRO A 8 -6.40 0.47 -7.30
C PRO A 8 -5.20 1.07 -8.01
N ARG A 9 -5.32 1.38 -9.29
CA ARG A 9 -4.22 2.00 -10.05
C ARG A 9 -3.86 3.37 -9.52
N GLU A 10 -4.86 4.17 -9.21
CA GLU A 10 -4.64 5.50 -8.65
C GLU A 10 -3.99 5.42 -7.26
N ALA A 11 -4.45 4.47 -6.45
CA ALA A 11 -3.90 4.27 -5.12
C ALA A 11 -2.43 3.85 -5.19
N VAL A 12 -2.11 2.90 -6.06
CA VAL A 12 -0.73 2.44 -6.25
C VAL A 12 0.15 3.58 -6.74
N ARG A 13 -0.34 4.39 -7.67
CA ARG A 13 0.41 5.56 -8.15
C ARG A 13 0.69 6.56 -7.05
N ALA A 14 -0.31 6.82 -6.22
CA ALA A 14 -0.14 7.76 -5.12
C ALA A 14 0.90 7.26 -4.12
N VAL A 15 0.86 5.98 -3.78
CA VAL A 15 1.84 5.36 -2.89
C VAL A 15 3.23 5.37 -3.54
N GLU A 16 3.31 5.02 -4.81
CA GLU A 16 4.58 5.05 -5.54
C GLU A 16 5.22 6.43 -5.50
N ALA A 17 4.43 7.47 -5.72
CA ALA A 17 4.94 8.85 -5.69
C ALA A 17 5.48 9.21 -4.31
N ARG A 18 4.78 8.81 -3.26
CA ARG A 18 5.23 9.06 -1.89
C ARG A 18 6.53 8.32 -1.57
N LEU A 19 6.61 7.05 -1.95
CA LEU A 19 7.79 6.24 -1.70
C LEU A 19 8.99 6.74 -2.50
N SER A 20 8.75 7.14 -3.74
CA SER A 20 9.80 7.71 -4.59
C SER A 20 10.34 9.01 -3.98
N ALA A 21 9.46 9.86 -3.48
CA ALA A 21 9.85 11.11 -2.81
C ALA A 21 10.64 10.84 -1.54
N ALA A 22 10.38 9.72 -0.87
CA ALA A 22 11.12 9.31 0.33
C ALA A 22 12.46 8.64 0.00
N GLY A 23 12.75 8.42 -1.29
CA GLY A 23 14.01 7.84 -1.72
C GLY A 23 14.02 6.32 -1.82
N CYS A 24 12.85 5.68 -1.86
CA CYS A 24 12.78 4.22 -2.02
C CYS A 24 13.12 3.83 -3.46
N PRO A 25 14.12 2.95 -3.67
CA PRO A 25 14.58 2.64 -5.02
C PRO A 25 13.59 1.88 -5.88
N ASP A 26 12.78 1.00 -5.28
CA ASP A 26 11.81 0.19 -6.01
C ASP A 26 10.38 0.62 -5.65
N ALA A 27 10.11 1.91 -5.75
CA ALA A 27 8.84 2.48 -5.30
C ALA A 27 7.63 1.84 -5.99
N ASP A 28 7.71 1.52 -7.27
CA ASP A 28 6.61 0.90 -7.99
C ASP A 28 6.32 -0.52 -7.49
N TYR A 29 7.37 -1.31 -7.28
CA TYR A 29 7.23 -2.65 -6.74
C TYR A 29 6.68 -2.60 -5.31
N ASP A 30 7.28 -1.74 -4.48
CA ASP A 30 6.85 -1.58 -3.09
C ASP A 30 5.39 -1.16 -3.00
N ALA A 31 4.98 -0.21 -3.83
CA ALA A 31 3.60 0.28 -3.84
C ALA A 31 2.61 -0.84 -4.15
N ARG A 32 2.91 -1.67 -5.12
CA ARG A 32 2.05 -2.79 -5.48
C ARG A 32 1.97 -3.84 -4.39
N GLU A 33 3.10 -4.13 -3.75
CA GLU A 33 3.13 -5.10 -2.65
C GLU A 33 2.36 -4.59 -1.43
N LEU A 34 2.53 -3.33 -1.09
CA LEU A 34 1.78 -2.73 0.01
C LEU A 34 0.27 -2.74 -0.28
N PHE A 35 -0.11 -2.44 -1.51
CA PHE A 35 -1.52 -2.51 -1.91
C PHE A 35 -2.06 -3.93 -1.73
N ARG A 36 -1.31 -4.94 -2.17
CA ARG A 36 -1.72 -6.33 -2.05
C ARG A 36 -1.96 -6.73 -0.60
N VAL A 37 -1.09 -6.29 0.30
CA VAL A 37 -1.24 -6.58 1.73
C VAL A 37 -2.45 -5.86 2.31
N ALA A 38 -2.63 -4.59 1.96
CA ALA A 38 -3.71 -3.78 2.52
C ALA A 38 -5.08 -4.20 2.01
N ALA A 39 -5.20 -4.50 0.73
CA ALA A 39 -6.48 -4.79 0.09
C ALA A 39 -6.74 -6.29 -0.09
N GLY A 40 -5.70 -7.12 0.03
CA GLY A 40 -5.85 -8.55 -0.17
C GLY A 40 -6.08 -8.96 -1.61
N ARG A 41 -5.77 -8.07 -2.56
CA ARG A 41 -5.95 -8.33 -3.99
C ARG A 41 -4.89 -7.57 -4.80
N ASP A 42 -4.69 -8.01 -6.04
CA ASP A 42 -3.73 -7.37 -6.94
C ASP A 42 -4.39 -6.17 -7.63
N ALA A 43 -3.70 -5.03 -7.66
CA ALA A 43 -4.21 -3.81 -8.27
C ALA A 43 -4.47 -3.98 -9.77
N ARG A 44 -3.76 -4.90 -10.42
CA ARG A 44 -3.93 -5.13 -11.86
C ARG A 44 -5.13 -6.00 -12.19
N LEU A 45 -5.66 -6.70 -11.19
CA LEU A 45 -6.77 -7.64 -11.37
C LEU A 45 -8.10 -7.12 -10.87
N SER A 46 -8.13 -5.93 -10.30
CA SER A 46 -9.34 -5.37 -9.72
C SER A 46 -9.48 -3.91 -10.08
N ASP A 47 -10.69 -3.51 -10.46
CA ASP A 47 -11.02 -2.11 -10.73
C ASP A 47 -11.89 -1.51 -9.62
N GLN A 48 -12.17 -2.28 -8.59
CA GLN A 48 -13.01 -1.83 -7.49
C GLN A 48 -12.27 -0.79 -6.64
N VAL A 49 -12.91 0.36 -6.41
CA VAL A 49 -12.32 1.42 -5.58
C VAL A 49 -12.05 0.90 -4.17
N LEU A 50 -11.05 1.50 -3.52
CA LEU A 50 -10.68 1.10 -2.17
C LEU A 50 -11.75 1.50 -1.17
N THR A 51 -12.02 0.58 -0.23
CA THR A 51 -12.85 0.91 0.92
C THR A 51 -12.06 1.77 1.88
N THR A 52 -12.75 2.39 2.84
CA THR A 52 -12.08 3.19 3.87
C THR A 52 -11.06 2.36 4.64
N GLU A 53 -11.40 1.11 4.99
CA GLU A 53 -10.47 0.22 5.70
C GLU A 53 -9.23 -0.08 4.88
N GLU A 54 -9.41 -0.40 3.61
CA GLU A 54 -8.29 -0.69 2.72
C GLU A 54 -7.39 0.53 2.58
N ALA A 55 -8.00 1.70 2.43
CA ALA A 55 -7.26 2.94 2.30
C ALA A 55 -6.46 3.27 3.55
N GLU A 56 -7.04 3.07 4.72
CA GLU A 56 -6.37 3.32 5.99
C GLU A 56 -5.18 2.39 6.17
N LYS A 57 -5.35 1.10 5.87
CA LYS A 57 -4.26 0.13 5.95
C LYS A 57 -3.13 0.50 4.99
N LEU A 58 -3.48 0.83 3.76
CA LEU A 58 -2.48 1.18 2.75
C LEU A 58 -1.71 2.43 3.16
N GLU A 59 -2.40 3.44 3.66
CA GLU A 59 -1.75 4.67 4.09
C GLU A 59 -0.81 4.43 5.27
N ALA A 60 -1.22 3.61 6.24
CA ALA A 60 -0.36 3.26 7.37
C ALA A 60 0.88 2.52 6.89
N LEU A 61 0.73 1.56 5.99
CA LEU A 61 1.86 0.83 5.43
C LEU A 61 2.80 1.75 4.65
N CYS A 62 2.22 2.66 3.87
CA CYS A 62 3.01 3.62 3.10
C CYS A 62 3.85 4.51 4.02
N THR A 63 3.26 5.02 5.09
CA THR A 63 3.96 5.84 6.07
C THR A 63 5.13 5.09 6.69
N ARG A 64 4.92 3.84 7.07
CA ARG A 64 5.98 3.01 7.63
C ARG A 64 7.10 2.77 6.62
N ARG A 65 6.74 2.51 5.37
CA ARG A 65 7.74 2.29 4.33
C ARG A 65 8.53 3.56 4.05
N GLU A 66 7.91 4.71 4.13
CA GLU A 66 8.59 5.99 4.01
C GLU A 66 9.67 6.16 5.09
N GLN A 67 9.44 5.55 6.26
CA GLN A 67 10.41 5.56 7.36
C GLN A 67 11.49 4.48 7.21
N ARG A 68 11.54 3.84 6.07
CA ARG A 68 12.55 2.82 5.71
C ARG A 68 12.39 1.51 6.46
N GLU A 69 11.21 1.19 6.94
CA GLU A 69 10.97 -0.14 7.50
C GLU A 69 10.99 -1.17 6.36
N PRO A 70 11.60 -2.35 6.58
CA PRO A 70 11.70 -3.36 5.52
C PRO A 70 10.34 -3.81 5.02
N LEU A 71 10.20 -3.90 3.70
CA LEU A 71 8.94 -4.31 3.08
C LEU A 71 8.49 -5.69 3.57
N GLN A 72 9.41 -6.64 3.67
CA GLN A 72 9.10 -7.98 4.13
C GLN A 72 8.55 -7.98 5.55
N TYR A 73 9.08 -7.13 6.39
CA TYR A 73 8.62 -6.99 7.76
C TYR A 73 7.19 -6.45 7.81
N LEU A 74 6.91 -5.42 7.01
CA LEU A 74 5.58 -4.82 6.95
C LEU A 74 4.55 -5.82 6.45
N CYS A 75 4.86 -6.52 5.38
CA CYS A 75 3.97 -7.54 4.82
C CYS A 75 3.70 -8.66 5.83
N GLY A 76 4.71 -9.07 6.57
CA GLY A 76 4.57 -10.13 7.57
C GLY A 76 3.69 -9.70 8.74
N ILE A 77 3.92 -8.50 9.27
CA ILE A 77 3.15 -7.98 10.41
C ILE A 77 1.68 -7.83 10.04
N TRP A 78 1.38 -7.19 8.92
CA TRP A 78 -0.01 -6.94 8.55
C TRP A 78 -0.75 -8.22 8.20
N SER A 79 -0.06 -9.19 7.63
CA SER A 79 -0.61 -10.51 7.39
C SER A 79 -1.03 -11.18 8.70
N PHE A 80 -0.24 -10.97 9.75
CA PHE A 80 -0.52 -11.51 11.07
C PHE A 80 -1.68 -10.80 11.74
N LEU A 81 -1.78 -9.49 11.58
CA LEU A 81 -2.81 -8.68 12.22
C LEU A 81 -4.19 -8.89 11.59
N ASP A 82 -4.25 -9.38 10.38
CA ASP A 82 -5.50 -9.64 9.68
C ASP A 82 -6.30 -10.77 10.29
N PHE A 83 -5.74 -11.49 11.23
CA PHE A 83 -6.44 -12.56 11.92
C PHE A 83 -7.26 -12.10 13.12
N ASP A 84 -7.20 -10.87 13.45
CA ASP A 84 -7.99 -10.34 14.58
C ASP A 84 -9.44 -9.98 14.14
#